data_f50c648c589e5dc825e25d0d8a005018
#
_entry.id   f50c648c589e5dc825e25d0d8a005018
#
_cell.length_a   1.000
_cell.length_b   1.000
_cell.length_c   1.000
_cell.angle_alpha   90.00
_cell.angle_beta   90.00
_cell.angle_gamma   90.00
#
_symmetry.space_group_name_H-M   'P 1'
#
loop_
_entity.id
_entity.type
_entity.pdbx_description
1 polymer ?
#
loop_
_entity_poly.entity_id
_entity_poly.type
_entity_poly.pdbx_seq_one_letter_code
_entity_poly.pdbx_strand_id
1 'polypeptide(L)'
;MRVAVLGSTNGTDLVPIVSAIKAGELDANICVIISNNVGSGILQKAKAFGIKNHFISHKDKKRDVFDAEMSEILEINKIDLILLIGFMRILSSGFVDRWRGKIVNVHPSLLPKYAGGMNNSVHEEVLSNGETKTGCTIHLVTPEVDEGPILLQKSCPVLKGDNVKTLKERVQKLEGEAFVEVIKNWRNYEQ
;
A
#
# COMPACT_ATOMS: atom_id res chain seq x y z
N MET A 1 -2.13 -2.07 -17.85
CA MET A 1 -2.05 -2.88 -16.61
C MET A 1 -3.30 -2.64 -15.76
N ARG A 2 -3.89 -3.69 -15.18
CA ARG A 2 -5.11 -3.64 -14.34
C ARG A 2 -4.73 -3.72 -12.87
N VAL A 3 -4.97 -2.64 -12.14
CA VAL A 3 -4.53 -2.48 -10.75
C VAL A 3 -5.73 -2.56 -9.80
N ALA A 4 -5.58 -3.26 -8.68
CA ALA A 4 -6.47 -3.18 -7.54
C ALA A 4 -5.76 -2.50 -6.37
N VAL A 5 -6.55 -1.88 -5.50
CA VAL A 5 -6.05 -1.30 -4.25
C VAL A 5 -6.81 -1.91 -3.07
N LEU A 6 -6.08 -2.43 -2.10
CA LEU A 6 -6.61 -2.80 -0.79
C LEU A 6 -6.20 -1.74 0.23
N GLY A 7 -7.15 -1.19 0.98
CA GLY A 7 -6.85 -0.12 1.93
C GLY A 7 -7.85 -0.04 3.08
N SER A 8 -7.37 0.28 4.28
CA SER A 8 -8.19 0.39 5.50
C SER A 8 -8.30 1.84 6.02
N THR A 9 -7.43 2.73 5.54
CA THR A 9 -7.21 4.08 6.08
C THR A 9 -7.60 5.18 5.08
N ASN A 10 -6.94 6.33 5.16
CA ASN A 10 -7.23 7.48 4.30
C ASN A 10 -6.86 7.29 2.83
N GLY A 11 -5.93 6.38 2.51
CA GLY A 11 -5.51 6.15 1.14
C GLY A 11 -4.86 7.38 0.49
N THR A 12 -3.91 8.01 1.18
CA THR A 12 -3.24 9.24 0.72
C THR A 12 -2.51 9.00 -0.59
N ASP A 13 -1.88 7.84 -0.73
CA ASP A 13 -1.06 7.47 -1.89
C ASP A 13 -1.89 7.18 -3.15
N LEU A 14 -3.20 6.96 -2.99
CA LEU A 14 -4.11 6.82 -4.12
C LEU A 14 -4.13 8.07 -5.01
N VAL A 15 -4.00 9.25 -4.41
CA VAL A 15 -4.11 10.54 -5.12
C VAL A 15 -3.01 10.70 -6.17
N PRO A 16 -1.71 10.59 -5.85
CA PRO A 16 -0.65 10.71 -6.84
C PRO A 16 -0.74 9.63 -7.92
N ILE A 17 -1.14 8.39 -7.58
CA ILE A 17 -1.29 7.32 -8.57
C ILE A 17 -2.40 7.68 -9.59
N VAL A 18 -3.58 8.10 -9.11
CA VAL A 18 -4.69 8.52 -9.98
C VAL A 18 -4.30 9.73 -10.82
N SER A 19 -3.56 10.68 -10.26
CA SER A 19 -3.09 11.86 -11.00
C SER A 19 -2.13 11.48 -12.13
N ALA A 20 -1.18 10.59 -11.88
CA ALA A 20 -0.23 10.12 -12.88
C ALA A 20 -0.93 9.31 -14.01
N ILE A 21 -1.95 8.51 -13.66
CA ILE A 21 -2.78 7.81 -14.68
C ILE A 21 -3.53 8.84 -15.55
N LYS A 22 -4.17 9.84 -14.94
CA LYS A 22 -4.91 10.89 -15.68
C LYS A 22 -4.00 11.76 -16.55
N ALA A 23 -2.77 11.98 -16.12
CA ALA A 23 -1.76 12.70 -16.89
C ALA A 23 -1.15 11.88 -18.06
N GLY A 24 -1.48 10.58 -18.16
CA GLY A 24 -0.91 9.68 -19.17
C GLY A 24 0.52 9.23 -18.85
N GLU A 25 1.00 9.46 -17.62
CA GLU A 25 2.34 9.06 -17.19
C GLU A 25 2.43 7.56 -16.87
N LEU A 26 1.29 6.94 -16.54
CA LEU A 26 1.15 5.52 -16.23
C LEU A 26 0.17 4.85 -17.19
N ASP A 27 0.62 3.80 -17.87
CA ASP A 27 -0.24 2.89 -18.65
C ASP A 27 -0.86 1.86 -17.70
N ALA A 28 -1.73 2.33 -16.82
CA ALA A 28 -2.41 1.54 -15.80
C ALA A 28 -3.83 2.05 -15.57
N ASN A 29 -4.69 1.18 -15.06
CA ASN A 29 -6.05 1.52 -14.66
C ASN A 29 -6.36 0.93 -13.28
N ILE A 30 -6.82 1.76 -12.34
CA ILE A 30 -7.33 1.27 -11.04
C ILE A 30 -8.73 0.74 -11.27
N CYS A 31 -8.85 -0.59 -11.35
CA CYS A 31 -10.10 -1.27 -11.69
C CYS A 31 -11.05 -1.38 -10.50
N VAL A 32 -10.50 -1.53 -9.29
CA VAL A 32 -11.29 -1.72 -8.06
C VAL A 32 -10.49 -1.31 -6.83
N ILE A 33 -11.20 -0.78 -5.85
CA ILE A 33 -10.68 -0.51 -4.50
C ILE A 33 -11.49 -1.31 -3.51
N ILE A 34 -10.84 -2.04 -2.61
CA ILE A 34 -11.47 -2.83 -1.56
C ILE A 34 -11.03 -2.31 -0.19
N SER A 35 -11.98 -2.13 0.70
CA SER A 35 -11.70 -1.76 2.10
C SER A 35 -12.47 -2.65 3.08
N ASN A 36 -11.83 -2.96 4.19
CA ASN A 36 -12.46 -3.62 5.34
C ASN A 36 -13.03 -2.64 6.37
N ASN A 37 -12.97 -1.33 6.08
CA ASN A 37 -13.52 -0.26 6.91
C ASN A 37 -14.48 0.61 6.08
N VAL A 38 -15.76 0.55 6.42
CA VAL A 38 -16.84 1.25 5.68
C VAL A 38 -16.67 2.76 5.69
N GLY A 39 -16.10 3.33 6.74
CA GLY A 39 -15.84 4.77 6.89
C GLY A 39 -14.49 5.24 6.39
N SER A 40 -13.71 4.38 5.75
CA SER A 40 -12.36 4.73 5.32
C SER A 40 -12.31 5.86 4.30
N GLY A 41 -11.32 6.73 4.44
CA GLY A 41 -11.10 7.82 3.48
C GLY A 41 -10.77 7.33 2.07
N ILE A 42 -10.20 6.12 1.95
CA ILE A 42 -9.89 5.52 0.64
C ILE A 42 -11.17 5.21 -0.16
N LEU A 43 -12.25 4.74 0.48
CA LEU A 43 -13.54 4.53 -0.18
C LEU A 43 -14.20 5.86 -0.61
N GLN A 44 -14.04 6.91 0.20
CA GLN A 44 -14.52 8.25 -0.17
C GLN A 44 -13.78 8.77 -1.41
N LYS A 45 -12.45 8.61 -1.44
CA LYS A 45 -11.63 8.97 -2.60
C LYS A 45 -11.99 8.14 -3.85
N ALA A 46 -12.21 6.83 -3.68
CA ALA A 46 -12.65 5.96 -4.76
C ALA A 46 -13.93 6.49 -5.43
N LYS A 47 -14.93 6.87 -4.62
CA LYS A 47 -16.18 7.49 -5.11
C LYS A 47 -15.93 8.80 -5.82
N ALA A 48 -15.10 9.69 -5.24
CA ALA A 48 -14.78 10.97 -5.83
C ALA A 48 -14.04 10.85 -7.18
N PHE A 49 -13.23 9.80 -7.35
CA PHE A 49 -12.53 9.52 -8.61
C PHE A 49 -13.34 8.68 -9.60
N GLY A 50 -14.57 8.24 -9.25
CA GLY A 50 -15.39 7.37 -10.09
C GLY A 50 -14.86 5.94 -10.21
N ILE A 51 -14.06 5.49 -9.24
CA ILE A 51 -13.46 4.14 -9.23
C ILE A 51 -14.41 3.17 -8.53
N LYS A 52 -14.62 2.00 -9.14
CA LYS A 52 -15.40 0.90 -8.54
C LYS A 52 -14.81 0.55 -7.17
N ASN A 53 -15.68 0.42 -6.17
CA ASN A 53 -15.21 0.15 -4.82
C ASN A 53 -16.13 -0.78 -4.06
N HIS A 54 -15.55 -1.54 -3.13
CA HIS A 54 -16.24 -2.49 -2.28
C HIS A 54 -15.83 -2.34 -0.84
N PHE A 55 -16.83 -2.39 0.04
CA PHE A 55 -16.61 -2.64 1.45
C PHE A 55 -16.86 -4.12 1.71
N ILE A 56 -15.89 -4.81 2.33
CA ILE A 56 -16.01 -6.18 2.80
C ILE A 56 -15.79 -6.18 4.31
N SER A 57 -16.81 -6.56 5.08
CA SER A 57 -16.66 -6.68 6.53
C SER A 57 -15.78 -7.88 6.87
N HIS A 58 -14.79 -7.64 7.73
CA HIS A 58 -13.98 -8.70 8.32
C HIS A 58 -14.53 -9.21 9.66
N LYS A 59 -15.57 -8.55 10.20
CA LYS A 59 -16.16 -8.91 11.48
C LYS A 59 -16.78 -10.30 11.38
N ASP A 60 -16.54 -11.12 12.40
CA ASP A 60 -17.05 -12.48 12.54
C ASP A 60 -16.64 -13.44 11.41
N LYS A 61 -15.60 -13.08 10.64
CA LYS A 61 -15.04 -13.93 9.58
C LYS A 61 -13.63 -14.41 9.94
N LYS A 62 -13.37 -15.68 9.66
CA LYS A 62 -11.99 -16.19 9.61
C LYS A 62 -11.23 -15.46 8.51
N ARG A 63 -9.90 -15.30 8.70
CA ARG A 63 -9.03 -14.60 7.74
C ARG A 63 -9.18 -15.15 6.32
N ASP A 64 -9.12 -16.48 6.17
CA ASP A 64 -9.20 -17.13 4.86
C ASP A 64 -10.54 -16.89 4.14
N VAL A 65 -11.65 -16.81 4.87
CA VAL A 65 -12.97 -16.50 4.30
C VAL A 65 -13.02 -15.06 3.80
N PHE A 66 -12.52 -14.12 4.59
CA PHE A 66 -12.44 -12.72 4.21
C PHE A 66 -11.53 -12.52 2.97
N ASP A 67 -10.38 -13.19 2.95
CA ASP A 67 -9.42 -13.10 1.87
C ASP A 67 -9.95 -13.76 0.58
N ALA A 68 -10.74 -14.83 0.68
CA ALA A 68 -11.41 -15.47 -0.45
C ALA A 68 -12.42 -14.51 -1.12
N GLU A 69 -13.22 -13.78 -0.34
CA GLU A 69 -14.16 -12.77 -0.88
C GLU A 69 -13.43 -11.65 -1.64
N MET A 70 -12.26 -11.24 -1.17
CA MET A 70 -11.42 -10.29 -1.91
C MET A 70 -10.90 -10.90 -3.21
N SER A 71 -10.43 -12.15 -3.17
CA SER A 71 -9.90 -12.84 -4.35
C SER A 71 -10.93 -12.97 -5.45
N GLU A 72 -12.19 -13.30 -5.13
CA GLU A 72 -13.28 -13.37 -6.12
C GLU A 72 -13.46 -12.04 -6.87
N ILE A 73 -13.45 -10.93 -6.14
CA ILE A 73 -13.57 -9.60 -6.76
C ILE A 73 -12.36 -9.29 -7.64
N LEU A 74 -11.15 -9.62 -7.18
CA LEU A 74 -9.92 -9.39 -7.92
C LEU A 74 -9.88 -10.19 -9.23
N GLU A 75 -10.33 -11.45 -9.20
CA GLU A 75 -10.40 -12.32 -10.36
C GLU A 75 -11.42 -11.86 -11.40
N ILE A 76 -12.64 -11.52 -10.96
CA ILE A 76 -13.68 -10.96 -11.83
C ILE A 76 -13.17 -9.71 -12.55
N ASN A 77 -12.34 -8.89 -11.87
CA ASN A 77 -11.76 -7.71 -12.46
C ASN A 77 -10.43 -7.98 -13.20
N LYS A 78 -9.96 -9.24 -13.30
CA LYS A 78 -8.74 -9.65 -14.00
C LYS A 78 -7.53 -8.78 -13.60
N ILE A 79 -7.23 -8.74 -12.30
CA ILE A 79 -6.20 -7.87 -11.74
C ILE A 79 -4.80 -8.42 -12.03
N ASP A 80 -3.91 -7.54 -12.49
CA ASP A 80 -2.50 -7.83 -12.74
C ASP A 80 -1.63 -7.50 -11.51
N LEU A 81 -1.97 -6.41 -10.78
CA LEU A 81 -1.20 -5.89 -9.65
C LEU A 81 -2.13 -5.45 -8.53
N ILE A 82 -1.79 -5.81 -7.30
CA ILE A 82 -2.50 -5.42 -6.06
C ILE A 82 -1.60 -4.51 -5.24
N LEU A 83 -2.08 -3.32 -4.92
CA LEU A 83 -1.38 -2.36 -4.05
C LEU A 83 -2.03 -2.36 -2.66
N LEU A 84 -1.22 -2.55 -1.63
CA LEU A 84 -1.64 -2.35 -0.24
C LEU A 84 -1.37 -0.90 0.15
N ILE A 85 -2.42 -0.09 0.30
CA ILE A 85 -2.33 1.33 0.68
C ILE A 85 -2.97 1.52 2.05
N GLY A 86 -2.14 1.47 3.09
CA GLY A 86 -2.61 1.53 4.47
C GLY A 86 -3.61 0.41 4.79
N PHE A 87 -3.37 -0.80 4.30
CA PHE A 87 -4.18 -1.97 4.58
C PHE A 87 -3.79 -2.57 5.93
N MET A 88 -4.68 -2.48 6.92
CA MET A 88 -4.40 -2.79 8.33
C MET A 88 -4.72 -4.24 8.72
N ARG A 89 -4.54 -5.18 7.80
CA ARG A 89 -4.74 -6.60 8.06
C ARG A 89 -3.59 -7.42 7.47
N ILE A 90 -3.22 -8.46 8.18
CA ILE A 90 -2.28 -9.47 7.67
C ILE A 90 -3.07 -10.42 6.77
N LEU A 91 -2.65 -10.54 5.53
CA LEU A 91 -3.21 -11.47 4.54
C LEU A 91 -2.90 -12.93 4.94
N SER A 92 -3.77 -13.86 4.57
CA SER A 92 -3.49 -15.29 4.76
C SER A 92 -2.41 -15.78 3.79
N SER A 93 -1.70 -16.83 4.17
CA SER A 93 -0.73 -17.46 3.27
C SER A 93 -1.38 -17.93 1.96
N GLY A 94 -2.61 -18.48 2.04
CA GLY A 94 -3.36 -18.89 0.85
C GLY A 94 -3.67 -17.75 -0.12
N PHE A 95 -3.98 -16.55 0.40
CA PHE A 95 -4.15 -15.36 -0.44
C PHE A 95 -2.82 -14.92 -1.07
N VAL A 96 -1.76 -14.86 -0.26
CA VAL A 96 -0.41 -14.46 -0.73
C VAL A 96 0.09 -15.44 -1.79
N ASP A 97 -0.10 -16.74 -1.59
CA ASP A 97 0.30 -17.76 -2.57
C ASP A 97 -0.47 -17.66 -3.88
N ARG A 98 -1.79 -17.41 -3.81
CA ARG A 98 -2.64 -17.23 -4.98
C ARG A 98 -2.24 -16.02 -5.83
N TRP A 99 -1.82 -14.94 -5.18
CA TRP A 99 -1.43 -13.68 -5.81
C TRP A 99 0.08 -13.45 -5.75
N ARG A 100 0.85 -14.54 -5.67
CA ARG A 100 2.32 -14.51 -5.55
C ARG A 100 2.94 -13.64 -6.66
N GLY A 101 3.86 -12.76 -6.25
CA GLY A 101 4.53 -11.82 -7.15
C GLY A 101 3.67 -10.68 -7.67
N LYS A 102 2.41 -10.56 -7.23
CA LYS A 102 1.46 -9.53 -7.68
C LYS A 102 0.97 -8.60 -6.57
N ILE A 103 1.42 -8.78 -5.34
CA ILE A 103 1.02 -7.94 -4.21
C ILE A 103 2.21 -7.09 -3.80
N VAL A 104 1.99 -5.79 -3.76
CA VAL A 104 2.99 -4.80 -3.38
C VAL A 104 2.50 -4.02 -2.17
N ASN A 105 3.37 -3.88 -1.17
CA ASN A 105 3.11 -3.08 0.02
C ASN A 105 4.07 -1.90 0.11
N VAL A 106 3.63 -0.81 0.74
CA VAL A 106 4.49 0.28 1.18
C VAL A 106 4.66 0.20 2.69
N HIS A 107 5.91 0.16 3.14
CA HIS A 107 6.26 0.25 4.55
C HIS A 107 6.90 1.62 4.84
N PRO A 108 6.48 2.34 5.91
CA PRO A 108 6.88 3.73 6.15
C PRO A 108 8.26 3.88 6.80
N SER A 109 9.19 2.99 6.46
CA SER A 109 10.60 3.07 6.86
C SER A 109 11.53 2.52 5.77
N LEU A 110 12.83 2.65 6.00
CA LEU A 110 13.86 1.99 5.19
C LEU A 110 14.10 0.58 5.74
N LEU A 111 13.36 -0.42 5.22
CA LEU A 111 13.55 -1.81 5.61
C LEU A 111 15.01 -2.26 5.44
N PRO A 112 15.53 -3.15 6.33
CA PRO A 112 14.79 -3.92 7.33
C PRO A 112 14.53 -3.20 8.66
N LYS A 113 14.94 -1.94 8.81
CA LYS A 113 14.65 -1.18 10.04
C LYS A 113 13.15 -1.01 10.23
N TYR A 114 12.67 -1.25 11.45
CA TYR A 114 11.28 -1.07 11.85
C TYR A 114 10.28 -1.99 11.12
N ALA A 115 10.72 -3.15 10.63
CA ALA A 115 9.85 -4.19 10.08
C ALA A 115 8.81 -4.62 11.12
N GLY A 116 7.58 -4.94 10.68
CA GLY A 116 6.45 -5.32 11.54
C GLY A 116 5.77 -4.15 12.26
N GLY A 117 6.35 -2.95 12.23
CA GLY A 117 5.74 -1.74 12.77
C GLY A 117 4.61 -1.23 11.89
N MET A 118 3.60 -0.61 12.51
CA MET A 118 2.44 -0.08 11.78
C MET A 118 2.23 1.41 12.03
N ASN A 119 2.03 2.18 10.95
CA ASN A 119 1.62 3.59 11.02
C ASN A 119 2.51 4.48 11.90
N ASN A 120 1.85 5.13 12.88
CA ASN A 120 2.48 6.13 13.72
C ASN A 120 3.61 5.56 14.58
N SER A 121 3.55 4.28 14.99
CA SER A 121 4.60 3.65 15.81
C SER A 121 5.95 3.69 15.13
N VAL A 122 6.01 3.48 13.81
CA VAL A 122 7.25 3.54 13.04
C VAL A 122 7.88 4.95 13.11
N HIS A 123 7.08 6.00 12.93
CA HIS A 123 7.59 7.38 13.00
C HIS A 123 7.97 7.78 14.43
N GLU A 124 7.25 7.29 15.44
CA GLU A 124 7.60 7.47 16.86
C GLU A 124 8.95 6.83 17.18
N GLU A 125 9.16 5.60 16.73
CA GLU A 125 10.42 4.88 16.92
C GLU A 125 11.59 5.56 16.20
N VAL A 126 11.41 6.00 14.95
CA VAL A 126 12.41 6.75 14.18
C VAL A 126 12.85 8.01 14.94
N LEU A 127 11.89 8.78 15.48
CA LEU A 127 12.18 9.98 16.25
C LEU A 127 12.85 9.66 17.60
N SER A 128 12.34 8.66 18.31
CA SER A 128 12.86 8.26 19.63
C SER A 128 14.29 7.71 19.55
N ASN A 129 14.62 7.03 18.44
CA ASN A 129 15.96 6.50 18.18
C ASN A 129 16.93 7.57 17.67
N GLY A 130 16.50 8.82 17.51
CA GLY A 130 17.35 9.90 17.03
C GLY A 130 17.89 9.69 15.61
N GLU A 131 17.14 9.00 14.77
CA GLU A 131 17.53 8.79 13.37
C GLU A 131 17.63 10.13 12.64
N THR A 132 18.65 10.27 11.80
CA THR A 132 18.85 11.46 10.97
C THR A 132 18.20 11.33 9.59
N LYS A 133 17.83 10.10 9.21
CA LYS A 133 17.27 9.73 7.90
C LYS A 133 16.23 8.64 8.06
N THR A 134 15.13 8.77 7.34
CA THR A 134 14.07 7.75 7.21
C THR A 134 13.55 7.72 5.78
N GLY A 135 12.42 7.07 5.54
CA GLY A 135 11.81 7.02 4.21
C GLY A 135 10.70 5.98 4.12
N CYS A 136 10.52 5.44 2.93
CA CYS A 136 9.60 4.34 2.69
C CYS A 136 10.26 3.25 1.84
N THR A 137 9.70 2.05 1.95
CA THR A 137 10.10 0.87 1.17
C THR A 137 8.88 0.31 0.46
N ILE A 138 8.98 0.15 -0.86
CA ILE A 138 8.03 -0.66 -1.64
C ILE A 138 8.63 -2.06 -1.78
N HIS A 139 7.87 -3.08 -1.41
CA HIS A 139 8.31 -4.47 -1.45
C HIS A 139 7.19 -5.41 -1.92
N LEU A 140 7.55 -6.56 -2.46
CA LEU A 140 6.60 -7.65 -2.70
C LEU A 140 6.13 -8.23 -1.36
N VAL A 141 4.87 -8.64 -1.31
CA VAL A 141 4.32 -9.28 -0.12
C VAL A 141 4.60 -10.78 -0.19
N THR A 142 5.15 -11.30 0.90
CA THR A 142 5.34 -12.72 1.19
C THR A 142 4.52 -13.11 2.42
N PRO A 143 4.41 -14.40 2.79
CA PRO A 143 3.76 -14.80 4.03
C PRO A 143 4.38 -14.19 5.29
N GLU A 144 5.68 -13.91 5.25
CA GLU A 144 6.44 -13.24 6.31
C GLU A 144 6.22 -11.72 6.21
N VAL A 145 5.87 -11.08 7.34
CA VAL A 145 5.52 -9.65 7.38
C VAL A 145 6.77 -8.81 7.12
N ASP A 146 6.70 -7.93 6.11
CA ASP A 146 7.73 -6.96 5.71
C ASP A 146 9.09 -7.57 5.31
N GLU A 147 9.13 -8.89 5.00
CA GLU A 147 10.36 -9.62 4.62
C GLU A 147 10.47 -9.90 3.10
N GLY A 148 9.47 -9.51 2.34
CA GLY A 148 9.47 -9.73 0.88
C GLY A 148 10.52 -8.91 0.14
N PRO A 149 10.86 -9.30 -1.10
CA PRO A 149 11.83 -8.60 -1.94
C PRO A 149 11.56 -7.11 -2.07
N ILE A 150 12.57 -6.29 -1.78
CA ILE A 150 12.50 -4.84 -1.92
C ILE A 150 12.54 -4.47 -3.40
N LEU A 151 11.57 -3.69 -3.85
CA LEU A 151 11.50 -3.17 -5.22
C LEU A 151 12.10 -1.76 -5.31
N LEU A 152 11.80 -0.90 -4.32
CA LEU A 152 12.25 0.48 -4.30
C LEU A 152 12.29 1.02 -2.87
N GLN A 153 13.28 1.86 -2.60
CA GLN A 153 13.33 2.67 -1.37
C GLN A 153 13.51 4.15 -1.71
N LYS A 154 12.73 5.00 -1.07
CA LYS A 154 12.92 6.46 -1.11
C LYS A 154 13.19 6.98 0.30
N SER A 155 14.09 7.94 0.41
CA SER A 155 14.51 8.45 1.72
C SER A 155 14.38 9.97 1.84
N CYS A 156 14.18 10.42 3.07
CA CYS A 156 14.18 11.83 3.44
C CYS A 156 14.94 12.08 4.76
N PRO A 157 15.41 13.30 5.01
CA PRO A 157 15.99 13.64 6.31
C PRO A 157 14.92 13.71 7.40
N VAL A 158 15.31 13.36 8.62
CA VAL A 158 14.60 13.73 9.84
C VAL A 158 15.11 15.10 10.26
N LEU A 159 14.24 16.09 10.33
CA LEU A 159 14.61 17.48 10.59
C LEU A 159 14.54 17.80 12.09
N LYS A 160 15.36 18.71 12.54
CA LYS A 160 15.28 19.23 13.91
C LYS A 160 13.92 19.86 14.15
N GLY A 161 13.22 19.39 15.18
CA GLY A 161 11.87 19.84 15.50
C GLY A 161 10.75 19.05 14.83
N ASP A 162 11.06 17.98 14.07
CA ASP A 162 10.04 17.06 13.60
C ASP A 162 9.28 16.43 14.76
N ASN A 163 8.01 16.23 14.55
CA ASN A 163 7.14 15.37 15.34
C ASN A 163 6.56 14.28 14.43
N VAL A 164 5.81 13.36 15.02
CA VAL A 164 5.22 12.22 14.29
C VAL A 164 4.41 12.69 13.07
N LYS A 165 3.64 13.76 13.22
CA LYS A 165 2.80 14.29 12.14
C LYS A 165 3.63 14.83 10.98
N THR A 166 4.61 15.69 11.25
CA THR A 166 5.42 16.31 10.19
C THR A 166 6.30 15.29 9.47
N LEU A 167 6.84 14.32 10.21
CA LEU A 167 7.63 13.25 9.63
C LEU A 167 6.75 12.33 8.76
N LYS A 168 5.58 11.95 9.26
CA LYS A 168 4.61 11.15 8.52
C LYS A 168 4.19 11.82 7.22
N GLU A 169 3.85 13.10 7.24
CA GLU A 169 3.44 13.84 6.03
C GLU A 169 4.56 13.86 4.98
N ARG A 170 5.83 13.98 5.42
CA ARG A 170 7.00 13.93 4.53
C ARG A 170 7.19 12.55 3.92
N VAL A 171 7.09 11.48 4.72
CA VAL A 171 7.23 10.11 4.24
C VAL A 171 6.08 9.72 3.31
N GLN A 172 4.83 10.05 3.64
CA GLN A 172 3.67 9.78 2.80
C GLN A 172 3.78 10.39 1.39
N LYS A 173 4.41 11.56 1.27
CA LYS A 173 4.68 12.13 -0.06
C LYS A 173 5.61 11.22 -0.87
N LEU A 174 6.64 10.67 -0.24
CA LEU A 174 7.55 9.73 -0.89
C LEU A 174 6.87 8.39 -1.23
N GLU A 175 5.96 7.91 -0.37
CA GLU A 175 5.19 6.68 -0.61
C GLU A 175 4.41 6.77 -1.92
N GLY A 176 3.68 7.87 -2.12
CA GLY A 176 2.95 8.10 -3.35
C GLY A 176 3.85 8.17 -4.59
N GLU A 177 4.99 8.88 -4.50
CA GLU A 177 5.98 8.94 -5.58
C GLU A 177 6.61 7.57 -5.87
N ALA A 178 6.86 6.77 -4.81
CA ALA A 178 7.42 5.44 -4.93
C ALA A 178 6.46 4.47 -5.62
N PHE A 179 5.17 4.52 -5.29
CA PHE A 179 4.17 3.72 -6.00
C PHE A 179 4.08 4.08 -7.48
N VAL A 180 4.07 5.36 -7.83
CA VAL A 180 4.06 5.80 -9.23
C VAL A 180 5.26 5.23 -9.98
N GLU A 181 6.46 5.29 -9.38
CA GLU A 181 7.68 4.78 -9.98
C GLU A 181 7.67 3.25 -10.16
N VAL A 182 7.23 2.50 -9.14
CA VAL A 182 7.11 1.04 -9.22
C VAL A 182 6.08 0.62 -10.27
N ILE A 183 4.92 1.26 -10.32
CA ILE A 183 3.88 0.97 -11.33
C ILE A 183 4.41 1.23 -12.74
N LYS A 184 5.13 2.35 -12.94
CA LYS A 184 5.72 2.71 -14.23
C LYS A 184 6.73 1.67 -14.72
N ASN A 185 7.50 1.10 -13.80
CA ASN A 185 8.56 0.14 -14.10
C ASN A 185 8.15 -1.31 -13.81
N TRP A 186 6.85 -1.59 -13.63
CA TRP A 186 6.37 -2.89 -13.16
C TRP A 186 6.90 -4.08 -13.94
N ARG A 187 6.99 -3.97 -15.26
CA ARG A 187 7.52 -5.05 -16.13
C ARG A 187 8.94 -5.50 -15.77
N ASN A 188 9.74 -4.65 -15.12
CA ASN A 188 11.09 -5.00 -14.68
C ASN A 188 11.08 -5.87 -13.41
N TYR A 189 9.96 -5.96 -12.72
CA TYR A 189 9.75 -6.71 -11.48
C TYR A 189 8.93 -7.99 -11.67
N GLU A 190 8.25 -8.14 -12.81
CA GLU A 190 7.55 -9.37 -13.18
C GLU A 190 8.57 -10.49 -13.41
N GLN A 191 8.49 -11.57 -12.62
CA GLN A 191 9.32 -12.77 -12.74
C GLN A 191 8.51 -13.90 -13.35
#